data_5084805edab616224559b38ede371586
#
_entry.id   5084805edab616224559b38ede371586
#
_cell.length_a   1.000
_cell.length_b   1.000
_cell.length_c   1.000
_cell.angle_alpha   90.00
_cell.angle_beta   90.00
_cell.angle_gamma   90.00
#
_symmetry.space_group_name_H-M   'P 1'
#
loop_
_entity.id
_entity.type
_entity.pdbx_description
1 polymer ?
#
loop_
_entity_poly.entity_id
_entity_poly.type
_entity_poly.pdbx_seq_one_letter_code
_entity_poly.pdbx_strand_id
1 'polypeptide(L)'
;MTVHKLIAAPVGLQPGGYVKVAYEGRDKAPTTPSASMDLTRSGKGYRIALQWQCPNPVKTTGSNTDAWVDAAAILAPAAAGANWITMGSEAQPVEGALWRADREELHAILAEGLGSVHRQPAPEGWKATSSWDNGVWSVAFELDAWSALTAHKQIALAVWRGDVQDRGGLKSVSEGWIGL
;
A
#
# COMPACT_ATOMS: atom_id res chain seq x y z
N MET A 1 -15.19 -7.04 -8.56
CA MET A 1 -14.12 -6.87 -7.53
C MET A 1 -14.07 -8.07 -6.62
N THR A 2 -12.89 -8.61 -6.36
CA THR A 2 -12.66 -9.72 -5.42
C THR A 2 -12.30 -9.14 -4.06
N VAL A 3 -12.86 -9.69 -2.99
CA VAL A 3 -12.55 -9.30 -1.61
C VAL A 3 -11.31 -10.04 -1.14
N HIS A 4 -10.32 -9.31 -0.66
CA HIS A 4 -9.10 -9.83 -0.07
C HIS A 4 -9.07 -9.51 1.42
N LYS A 5 -8.82 -10.53 2.22
CA LYS A 5 -8.59 -10.36 3.65
C LYS A 5 -7.25 -9.66 3.87
N LEU A 6 -7.21 -8.75 4.84
CA LEU A 6 -6.00 -8.07 5.26
C LEU A 6 -5.65 -8.46 6.70
N ILE A 7 -4.37 -8.45 7.00
CA ILE A 7 -3.82 -8.64 8.34
C ILE A 7 -3.11 -7.36 8.80
N ALA A 8 -2.93 -7.20 10.10
CA ALA A 8 -2.02 -6.17 10.59
C ALA A 8 -0.58 -6.49 10.15
N ALA A 9 0.15 -5.51 9.66
CA ALA A 9 1.55 -5.71 9.33
C ALA A 9 2.32 -6.14 10.60
N PRO A 10 3.18 -7.19 10.54
CA PRO A 10 3.85 -7.71 11.72
C PRO A 10 4.74 -6.67 12.39
N VAL A 11 4.37 -6.24 13.57
CA VAL A 11 5.07 -5.21 14.34
C VAL A 11 6.49 -5.65 14.74
N GLY A 12 6.66 -6.92 15.09
CA GLY A 12 7.95 -7.47 15.50
C GLY A 12 9.04 -7.47 14.42
N LEU A 13 8.66 -7.32 13.16
CA LEU A 13 9.58 -7.22 12.02
C LEU A 13 9.96 -5.78 11.69
N GLN A 14 9.30 -4.78 12.29
CA GLN A 14 9.54 -3.37 11.94
C GLN A 14 10.85 -2.88 12.57
N PRO A 15 11.71 -2.18 11.81
CA PRO A 15 12.89 -1.55 12.35
C PRO A 15 12.50 -0.33 13.18
N GLY A 16 12.35 -0.45 14.46
CA GLY A 16 11.87 0.71 15.17
C GLY A 16 11.76 0.55 16.67
N GLY A 17 12.83 0.11 17.30
CA GLY A 17 12.87 0.01 18.75
C GLY A 17 12.53 1.30 19.51
N TYR A 18 12.59 2.46 18.86
CA TYR A 18 12.27 3.76 19.46
C TYR A 18 10.78 4.12 19.49
N VAL A 19 9.93 3.38 18.79
CA VAL A 19 8.47 3.62 18.74
C VAL A 19 7.65 2.47 19.31
N LYS A 20 8.24 1.67 20.20
CA LYS A 20 7.59 0.49 20.81
C LYS A 20 6.18 0.78 21.32
N VAL A 21 6.01 1.86 22.06
CA VAL A 21 4.70 2.24 22.65
C VAL A 21 3.65 2.49 21.55
N ALA A 22 4.04 3.07 20.42
CA ALA A 22 3.13 3.34 19.32
C ALA A 22 2.68 2.06 18.59
N TYR A 23 3.45 0.99 18.71
CA TYR A 23 3.19 -0.30 18.07
C TYR A 23 2.53 -1.33 18.99
N GLU A 24 2.53 -1.09 20.30
CA GLU A 24 2.00 -2.03 21.28
C GLU A 24 0.52 -2.35 21.02
N GLY A 25 0.23 -3.64 20.88
CA GLY A 25 -1.11 -4.16 20.64
C GLY A 25 -1.66 -3.90 19.22
N ARG A 26 -0.89 -3.30 18.33
CA ARG A 26 -1.34 -2.97 16.96
C ARG A 26 -1.23 -4.13 15.98
N ASP A 27 -0.62 -5.23 16.36
CA ASP A 27 -0.47 -6.47 15.59
C ASP A 27 -1.60 -7.49 15.80
N LYS A 28 -2.52 -7.22 16.73
CA LYS A 28 -3.60 -8.15 17.08
C LYS A 28 -4.71 -8.20 16.04
N ALA A 29 -5.00 -7.08 15.40
CA ALA A 29 -6.04 -6.98 14.37
C ALA A 29 -5.71 -5.86 13.38
N PRO A 30 -6.01 -6.05 12.09
CA PRO A 30 -5.87 -5.00 11.10
C PRO A 30 -6.92 -3.90 11.34
N THR A 31 -6.53 -2.65 11.10
CA THR A 31 -7.45 -1.50 11.13
C THR A 31 -8.42 -1.50 9.95
N THR A 32 -8.00 -2.13 8.86
CA THR A 32 -8.80 -2.40 7.67
C THR A 32 -8.83 -3.92 7.45
N PRO A 33 -9.90 -4.63 7.86
CA PRO A 33 -9.93 -6.09 7.80
C PRO A 33 -9.95 -6.70 6.39
N SER A 34 -10.42 -5.93 5.42
CA SER A 34 -10.49 -6.36 4.03
C SER A 34 -10.48 -5.19 3.06
N ALA A 35 -10.04 -5.47 1.84
CA ALA A 35 -10.18 -4.56 0.71
C ALA A 35 -10.68 -5.33 -0.51
N SER A 36 -11.50 -4.67 -1.33
CA SER A 36 -11.95 -5.21 -2.61
C SER A 36 -11.03 -4.71 -3.71
N MET A 37 -10.56 -5.61 -4.56
CA MET A 37 -9.70 -5.29 -5.69
C MET A 37 -10.28 -5.80 -6.99
N ASP A 38 -10.11 -5.02 -8.04
CA ASP A 38 -10.28 -5.44 -9.43
C ASP A 38 -9.05 -5.03 -10.23
N LEU A 39 -8.56 -5.95 -11.06
CA LEU A 39 -7.39 -5.71 -11.90
C LEU A 39 -7.73 -6.03 -13.33
N THR A 40 -7.52 -5.07 -14.22
CA THR A 40 -7.71 -5.23 -15.65
C THR A 40 -6.48 -4.76 -16.42
N ARG A 41 -6.19 -5.38 -17.55
CA ARG A 41 -5.22 -4.86 -18.49
C ARG A 41 -5.80 -3.65 -19.22
N SER A 42 -4.99 -2.60 -19.33
CA SER A 42 -5.34 -1.36 -20.04
C SER A 42 -4.17 -0.93 -20.92
N GLY A 43 -4.30 -1.11 -22.22
CA GLY A 43 -3.22 -0.81 -23.16
C GLY A 43 -1.95 -1.62 -22.87
N LYS A 44 -0.86 -0.90 -22.56
CA LYS A 44 0.44 -1.51 -22.19
C LYS A 44 0.61 -1.74 -20.70
N GLY A 45 -0.40 -1.37 -19.90
CA GLY A 45 -0.32 -1.37 -18.45
C GLY A 45 -1.49 -2.05 -17.77
N TYR A 46 -1.76 -1.61 -16.57
CA TYR A 46 -2.78 -2.16 -15.69
C TYR A 46 -3.64 -1.04 -15.10
N ARG A 47 -4.93 -1.32 -14.99
CA ARG A 47 -5.85 -0.56 -14.15
C ARG A 47 -6.19 -1.42 -12.94
N ILE A 48 -5.89 -0.91 -11.74
CA ILE A 48 -6.15 -1.61 -10.48
C ILE A 48 -7.07 -0.71 -9.66
N ALA A 49 -8.30 -1.16 -9.45
CA ALA A 49 -9.26 -0.48 -8.61
C ALA A 49 -9.28 -1.14 -7.23
N LEU A 50 -9.12 -0.34 -6.19
CA LEU A 50 -9.09 -0.75 -4.80
C LEU A 50 -10.18 -0.02 -4.02
N GLN A 51 -10.92 -0.76 -3.16
CA GLN A 51 -11.92 -0.18 -2.26
C GLN A 51 -11.77 -0.75 -0.86
N TRP A 52 -11.94 0.11 0.15
CA TRP A 52 -11.94 -0.31 1.56
C TRP A 52 -12.84 0.58 2.42
N GLN A 53 -13.28 0.05 3.54
CA GLN A 53 -14.07 0.78 4.53
C GLN A 53 -13.19 1.77 5.30
N CYS A 54 -13.60 3.02 5.33
CA CYS A 54 -12.97 4.11 6.07
C CYS A 54 -14.04 5.09 6.54
N PRO A 55 -14.64 4.89 7.70
CA PRO A 55 -15.74 5.74 8.18
C PRO A 55 -15.37 7.22 8.30
N ASN A 56 -14.14 7.51 8.70
CA ASN A 56 -13.66 8.87 8.95
C ASN A 56 -12.42 9.15 8.08
N PRO A 57 -12.58 9.66 6.85
CA PRO A 57 -11.44 9.86 5.96
C PRO A 57 -10.57 11.02 6.41
N VAL A 58 -9.27 10.80 6.41
CA VAL A 58 -8.27 11.85 6.67
C VAL A 58 -7.58 12.21 5.35
N LYS A 59 -8.08 13.29 4.74
CA LYS A 59 -7.59 13.79 3.43
C LYS A 59 -6.45 14.80 3.57
N THR A 60 -6.32 15.43 4.73
CA THR A 60 -5.27 16.41 5.01
C THR A 60 -5.00 16.46 6.51
N THR A 61 -3.79 16.77 6.88
CA THR A 61 -3.39 16.96 8.28
C THR A 61 -3.18 18.44 8.63
N GLY A 62 -3.25 19.33 7.63
CA GLY A 62 -2.94 20.74 7.83
C GLY A 62 -1.54 20.93 8.42
N SER A 63 -1.44 21.70 9.50
CA SER A 63 -0.19 21.92 10.25
C SER A 63 0.03 20.91 11.39
N ASN A 64 -0.84 19.91 11.55
CA ASN A 64 -0.73 18.92 12.63
C ASN A 64 0.36 17.89 12.27
N THR A 65 1.40 17.83 13.10
CA THR A 65 2.53 16.90 12.93
C THR A 65 2.25 15.50 13.48
N ASP A 66 1.20 15.35 14.29
CA ASP A 66 0.79 14.08 14.92
C ASP A 66 -0.40 13.42 14.20
N ALA A 67 -0.68 13.85 13.00
CA ALA A 67 -1.74 13.30 12.18
C ALA A 67 -1.18 12.70 10.88
N TRP A 68 -1.85 11.68 10.38
CA TRP A 68 -1.50 11.01 9.13
C TRP A 68 -2.72 10.94 8.23
N VAL A 69 -2.47 11.06 6.93
CA VAL A 69 -3.52 10.93 5.92
C VAL A 69 -3.75 9.47 5.56
N ASP A 70 -4.93 9.20 5.02
CA ASP A 70 -5.21 7.90 4.42
C ASP A 70 -4.30 7.65 3.21
N ALA A 71 -3.89 6.40 3.06
CA ALA A 71 -3.02 5.99 1.97
C ALA A 71 -3.28 4.53 1.57
N ALA A 72 -2.91 4.20 0.36
CA ALA A 72 -2.89 2.83 -0.13
C ALA A 72 -1.68 2.60 -1.03
N ALA A 73 -1.12 1.40 -0.97
CA ALA A 73 -0.06 0.98 -1.87
C ALA A 73 -0.37 -0.36 -2.50
N ILE A 74 0.12 -0.51 -3.72
CA ILE A 74 0.13 -1.74 -4.49
C ILE A 74 1.58 -2.09 -4.73
N LEU A 75 1.96 -3.32 -4.40
CA LEU A 75 3.32 -3.82 -4.48
C LEU A 75 3.39 -4.99 -5.46
N ALA A 76 4.51 -5.15 -6.15
CA ALA A 76 4.85 -6.31 -6.95
C ALA A 76 6.30 -6.74 -6.66
N PRO A 77 6.64 -8.04 -6.75
CA PRO A 77 8.02 -8.46 -6.65
C PRO A 77 8.80 -7.96 -7.88
N ALA A 78 9.92 -7.29 -7.68
CA ALA A 78 10.80 -6.85 -8.76
C ALA A 78 11.75 -7.98 -9.20
N ALA A 79 11.90 -9.00 -8.36
CA ALA A 79 12.66 -10.22 -8.66
C ALA A 79 11.89 -11.46 -8.16
N ALA A 80 12.14 -12.60 -8.80
CA ALA A 80 11.56 -13.87 -8.38
C ALA A 80 11.97 -14.21 -6.93
N GLY A 81 11.00 -14.62 -6.11
CA GLY A 81 11.24 -14.99 -4.72
C GLY A 81 11.30 -13.81 -3.74
N ALA A 82 11.08 -12.58 -4.19
CA ALA A 82 10.99 -11.43 -3.29
C ALA A 82 9.92 -11.68 -2.20
N ASN A 83 10.32 -11.50 -0.96
CA ASN A 83 9.43 -11.73 0.17
C ASN A 83 8.62 -10.47 0.48
N TRP A 84 7.29 -10.57 0.41
CA TRP A 84 6.39 -9.44 0.62
C TRP A 84 6.45 -8.88 2.05
N ILE A 85 6.56 -9.75 3.05
CA ILE A 85 6.47 -9.35 4.46
C ILE A 85 7.69 -8.60 4.96
N THR A 86 8.86 -8.92 4.40
CA THR A 86 10.11 -8.21 4.67
C THR A 86 10.35 -7.05 3.71
N MET A 87 9.42 -6.77 2.80
CA MET A 87 9.58 -5.76 1.74
C MET A 87 10.79 -6.04 0.84
N GLY A 88 11.02 -7.33 0.55
CA GLY A 88 12.12 -7.77 -0.26
C GLY A 88 13.48 -7.80 0.44
N SER A 89 14.52 -7.74 -0.35
CA SER A 89 15.93 -7.64 0.03
C SER A 89 16.70 -6.98 -1.12
N GLU A 90 17.97 -6.62 -0.90
CA GLU A 90 18.84 -6.04 -1.93
C GLU A 90 18.92 -6.92 -3.21
N ALA A 91 19.00 -8.25 -3.04
CA ALA A 91 19.02 -9.19 -4.17
C ALA A 91 17.61 -9.45 -4.76
N GLN A 92 16.57 -9.20 -4.03
CA GLN A 92 15.18 -9.50 -4.40
C GLN A 92 14.27 -8.33 -3.97
N PRO A 93 14.36 -7.18 -4.65
CA PRO A 93 13.60 -6.00 -4.26
C PRO A 93 12.10 -6.13 -4.58
N VAL A 94 11.35 -5.22 -3.98
CA VAL A 94 9.91 -5.03 -4.20
C VAL A 94 9.69 -3.64 -4.77
N GLU A 95 8.90 -3.53 -5.81
CA GLU A 95 8.43 -2.27 -6.38
C GLU A 95 6.98 -2.00 -6.04
N GLY A 96 6.55 -0.76 -6.15
CA GLY A 96 5.14 -0.44 -5.95
C GLY A 96 4.75 0.97 -6.34
N ALA A 97 3.43 1.21 -6.25
CA ALA A 97 2.80 2.50 -6.38
C ALA A 97 2.13 2.86 -5.05
N LEU A 98 2.40 4.05 -4.55
CA LEU A 98 1.81 4.61 -3.34
C LEU A 98 0.90 5.78 -3.69
N TRP A 99 -0.36 5.69 -3.34
CA TRP A 99 -1.32 6.77 -3.33
C TRP A 99 -1.47 7.33 -1.90
N ARG A 100 -1.65 8.65 -1.79
CA ARG A 100 -1.98 9.34 -0.53
C ARG A 100 -3.14 10.29 -0.77
N ALA A 101 -4.01 10.43 0.23
CA ALA A 101 -5.21 11.26 0.15
C ALA A 101 -4.94 12.78 0.05
N ASP A 102 -3.74 13.23 0.44
CA ASP A 102 -3.32 14.64 0.41
C ASP A 102 -2.60 15.06 -0.87
N ARG A 103 -2.50 14.16 -1.86
CA ARG A 103 -1.75 14.41 -3.10
C ARG A 103 -2.46 13.84 -4.31
N GLU A 104 -2.29 14.48 -5.44
CA GLU A 104 -2.79 13.99 -6.73
C GLU A 104 -1.80 12.99 -7.36
N GLU A 105 -0.49 13.24 -7.18
CA GLU A 105 0.54 12.41 -7.79
C GLU A 105 0.80 11.14 -6.98
N LEU A 106 1.03 10.04 -7.71
CA LEU A 106 1.56 8.81 -7.16
C LEU A 106 3.06 8.95 -6.84
N HIS A 107 3.52 8.12 -5.91
CA HIS A 107 4.94 7.84 -5.75
C HIS A 107 5.23 6.41 -6.21
N ALA A 108 6.29 6.23 -6.97
CA ALA A 108 6.89 4.92 -7.12
C ALA A 108 7.62 4.54 -5.83
N ILE A 109 7.56 3.26 -5.49
CA ILE A 109 8.25 2.68 -4.34
C ILE A 109 9.27 1.68 -4.84
N LEU A 110 10.46 1.72 -4.26
CA LEU A 110 11.44 0.64 -4.29
C LEU A 110 11.78 0.28 -2.85
N ALA A 111 11.76 -1.00 -2.52
CA ALA A 111 12.13 -1.52 -1.22
C ALA A 111 13.07 -2.71 -1.35
N GLU A 112 14.13 -2.70 -0.58
CA GLU A 112 15.21 -3.69 -0.54
C GLU A 112 15.33 -4.31 0.85
N GLY A 113 14.21 -4.40 1.55
CA GLY A 113 14.08 -4.87 2.92
C GLY A 113 13.32 -3.88 3.80
N LEU A 114 13.04 -4.28 5.03
CA LEU A 114 12.37 -3.43 6.01
C LEU A 114 13.22 -2.20 6.34
N GLY A 115 12.60 -1.02 6.29
CA GLY A 115 13.26 0.26 6.55
C GLY A 115 14.00 0.86 5.35
N SER A 116 14.04 0.17 4.21
CA SER A 116 14.74 0.62 2.99
C SER A 116 13.83 1.28 1.94
N VAL A 117 12.58 1.60 2.30
CA VAL A 117 11.61 2.11 1.33
C VAL A 117 12.04 3.47 0.78
N HIS A 118 12.39 3.48 -0.50
CA HIS A 118 12.66 4.69 -1.27
C HIS A 118 11.40 5.11 -2.03
N ARG A 119 11.03 6.39 -1.91
CA ARG A 119 9.94 7.01 -2.68
C ARG A 119 10.54 7.87 -3.77
N GLN A 120 10.04 7.68 -4.98
CA GLN A 120 10.45 8.42 -6.16
C GLN A 120 9.21 9.01 -6.84
N PRO A 121 9.35 10.04 -7.66
CA PRO A 121 8.29 10.44 -8.56
C PRO A 121 7.80 9.25 -9.37
N ALA A 122 6.49 9.17 -9.57
CA ALA A 122 5.93 8.11 -10.40
C ALA A 122 6.44 8.19 -11.85
N PRO A 123 6.65 7.06 -12.52
CA PRO A 123 6.94 7.05 -13.94
C PRO A 123 5.84 7.75 -14.75
N GLU A 124 6.19 8.26 -15.92
CA GLU A 124 5.22 8.79 -16.87
C GLU A 124 4.14 7.74 -17.19
N GLY A 125 2.88 8.16 -17.22
CA GLY A 125 1.74 7.27 -17.42
C GLY A 125 1.23 6.58 -16.14
N TRP A 126 1.87 6.80 -14.99
CA TRP A 126 1.34 6.35 -13.70
C TRP A 126 0.52 7.45 -13.04
N LYS A 127 -0.74 7.16 -12.78
CA LYS A 127 -1.64 8.08 -12.08
C LYS A 127 -2.66 7.34 -11.22
N ALA A 128 -3.29 8.05 -10.31
CA ALA A 128 -4.43 7.55 -9.56
C ALA A 128 -5.58 8.55 -9.57
N THR A 129 -6.78 8.02 -9.54
CA THR A 129 -8.00 8.77 -9.23
C THR A 129 -8.61 8.20 -7.97
N SER A 130 -9.17 9.06 -7.13
CA SER A 130 -9.74 8.62 -5.86
C SER A 130 -11.04 9.34 -5.55
N SER A 131 -11.92 8.66 -4.87
CA SER A 131 -13.12 9.22 -4.28
C SER A 131 -13.40 8.56 -2.94
N TRP A 132 -13.98 9.32 -2.04
CA TRP A 132 -14.56 8.80 -0.80
C TRP A 132 -16.03 9.13 -0.77
N ASP A 133 -16.84 8.12 -0.58
CA ASP A 133 -18.30 8.24 -0.50
C ASP A 133 -18.86 7.21 0.49
N ASN A 134 -19.80 7.64 1.33
CA ASN A 134 -20.54 6.79 2.26
C ASN A 134 -19.66 5.82 3.09
N GLY A 135 -18.52 6.30 3.57
CA GLY A 135 -17.62 5.49 4.42
C GLY A 135 -16.67 4.57 3.65
N VAL A 136 -16.59 4.72 2.33
CA VAL A 136 -15.75 3.88 1.46
C VAL A 136 -14.76 4.73 0.66
N TRP A 137 -13.48 4.41 0.74
CA TRP A 137 -12.51 4.85 -0.24
C TRP A 137 -12.58 3.99 -1.50
N SER A 138 -12.51 4.65 -2.65
CA SER A 138 -12.30 4.04 -3.96
C SER A 138 -11.09 4.70 -4.61
N VAL A 139 -10.07 3.93 -4.90
CA VAL A 139 -8.84 4.40 -5.55
C VAL A 139 -8.58 3.55 -6.78
N ALA A 140 -8.41 4.18 -7.92
CA ALA A 140 -8.05 3.52 -9.17
C ALA A 140 -6.65 3.95 -9.59
N PHE A 141 -5.74 3.00 -9.63
CA PHE A 141 -4.38 3.15 -10.14
C PHE A 141 -4.38 2.83 -11.63
N GLU A 142 -3.80 3.69 -12.43
CA GLU A 142 -3.47 3.44 -13.83
C GLU A 142 -1.95 3.43 -13.93
N LEU A 143 -1.38 2.29 -14.29
CA LEU A 143 0.05 2.02 -14.19
C LEU A 143 0.57 1.48 -15.53
N ASP A 144 1.02 2.38 -16.38
CA ASP A 144 1.55 2.01 -17.70
C ASP A 144 2.88 1.28 -17.56
N ALA A 145 3.05 0.25 -18.39
CA ALA A 145 4.33 -0.48 -18.58
C ALA A 145 5.01 -0.96 -17.28
N TRP A 146 4.25 -1.40 -16.27
CA TRP A 146 4.83 -1.94 -15.04
C TRP A 146 5.44 -3.35 -15.27
N SER A 147 6.74 -3.38 -15.49
CA SER A 147 7.48 -4.59 -15.86
C SER A 147 7.47 -5.66 -14.76
N ALA A 148 7.64 -5.26 -13.50
CA ALA A 148 7.64 -6.19 -12.37
C ALA A 148 6.30 -6.96 -12.26
N LEU A 149 5.18 -6.25 -12.35
CA LEU A 149 3.86 -6.87 -12.33
C LEU A 149 3.64 -7.77 -13.55
N THR A 150 4.13 -7.35 -14.72
CA THR A 150 4.02 -8.13 -15.95
C THR A 150 4.81 -9.44 -15.88
N ALA A 151 6.02 -9.39 -15.32
CA ALA A 151 6.93 -10.52 -15.22
C ALA A 151 6.47 -11.55 -14.17
N HIS A 152 6.07 -11.08 -13.01
CA HIS A 152 5.83 -11.97 -11.87
C HIS A 152 4.35 -12.26 -11.61
N LYS A 153 3.42 -11.47 -12.16
CA LYS A 153 1.97 -11.65 -12.02
C LYS A 153 1.52 -11.84 -10.57
N GLN A 154 2.15 -11.09 -9.68
CA GLN A 154 1.87 -11.11 -8.26
C GLN A 154 1.75 -9.68 -7.74
N ILE A 155 0.81 -9.47 -6.82
CA ILE A 155 0.52 -8.17 -6.22
C ILE A 155 0.30 -8.33 -4.72
N ALA A 156 0.67 -7.31 -3.95
CA ALA A 156 0.28 -7.21 -2.55
C ALA A 156 -0.34 -5.83 -2.28
N LEU A 157 -1.18 -5.77 -1.28
CA LEU A 157 -1.92 -4.58 -0.90
C LEU A 157 -1.44 -4.06 0.45
N ALA A 158 -1.40 -2.75 0.61
CA ALA A 158 -1.23 -2.10 1.89
C ALA A 158 -2.18 -0.91 2.01
N VAL A 159 -2.83 -0.77 3.16
CA VAL A 159 -3.77 0.32 3.45
C VAL A 159 -3.40 0.95 4.79
N TRP A 160 -3.39 2.26 4.84
CA TRP A 160 -3.25 3.06 6.05
C TRP A 160 -4.50 3.90 6.27
N ARG A 161 -5.00 3.92 7.49
CA ARG A 161 -6.09 4.78 7.93
C ARG A 161 -5.57 5.82 8.91
N GLY A 162 -5.66 7.08 8.51
CA GLY A 162 -5.19 8.20 9.32
C GLY A 162 -5.99 8.40 10.60
N ASP A 163 -7.31 8.13 10.58
CA ASP A 163 -8.21 8.27 11.72
C ASP A 163 -7.87 7.35 12.91
N VAL A 164 -7.19 6.25 12.64
CA VAL A 164 -6.70 5.30 13.65
C VAL A 164 -5.18 5.34 13.81
N GLN A 165 -4.54 6.39 13.31
CA GLN A 165 -3.12 6.66 13.47
C GLN A 165 -2.21 5.63 12.77
N ASP A 166 -2.67 5.03 11.67
CA ASP A 166 -1.82 4.19 10.84
C ASP A 166 -0.71 5.04 10.19
N ARG A 167 0.52 4.54 10.23
CA ARG A 167 1.71 5.20 9.67
C ARG A 167 2.89 4.25 9.55
N GLY A 168 3.72 4.42 8.56
CA GLY A 168 4.92 3.61 8.39
C GLY A 168 4.62 2.11 8.41
N GLY A 169 5.11 1.41 9.42
CA GLY A 169 4.85 -0.02 9.62
C GLY A 169 3.47 -0.36 10.18
N LEU A 170 2.76 0.59 10.77
CA LEU A 170 1.37 0.41 11.23
C LEU A 170 0.43 0.54 10.04
N LYS A 171 -0.07 -0.58 9.55
CA LYS A 171 -0.92 -0.67 8.36
C LYS A 171 -1.60 -2.03 8.27
N SER A 172 -2.61 -2.13 7.45
CA SER A 172 -3.23 -3.39 7.06
C SER A 172 -2.65 -3.84 5.72
N VAL A 173 -2.28 -5.11 5.60
CA VAL A 173 -1.63 -5.66 4.40
C VAL A 173 -2.28 -6.98 3.97
N SER A 174 -2.17 -7.35 2.69
CA SER A 174 -2.59 -8.68 2.24
C SER A 174 -1.81 -9.78 2.98
N GLU A 175 -2.40 -10.97 3.13
CA GLU A 175 -1.76 -12.11 3.83
C GLU A 175 -0.52 -12.64 3.10
N GLY A 176 -0.33 -12.27 1.84
CA GLY A 176 0.77 -12.70 0.98
C GLY A 176 0.68 -12.03 -0.37
N TRP A 177 1.46 -12.54 -1.31
CA TRP A 177 1.30 -12.21 -2.72
C TRP A 177 -0.03 -12.78 -3.23
N ILE A 178 -0.80 -11.95 -3.89
CA ILE A 178 -2.02 -12.33 -4.63
C ILE A 178 -1.60 -12.62 -6.05
N GLY A 179 -1.82 -13.83 -6.53
CA GLY A 179 -1.58 -14.22 -7.93
C GLY A 179 -2.64 -13.63 -8.87
N LEU A 180 -2.25 -13.30 -10.10
CA LEU A 180 -3.10 -12.71 -11.15
C LEU A 180 -3.44 -13.74 -12.23
#